data_03ec213eaf2c2a4816b6ebfe9ac09157
#
_entry.id   03ec213eaf2c2a4816b6ebfe9ac09157
#
_cell.length_a   1.000
_cell.length_b   1.000
_cell.length_c   1.000
_cell.angle_alpha   90.00
_cell.angle_beta   90.00
_cell.angle_gamma   90.00
#
_symmetry.space_group_name_H-M   'P 1'
#
loop_
_entity.id
_entity.type
_entity.pdbx_description
1 polymer ?
#
loop_
_entity_poly.entity_id
_entity_poly.type
_entity_poly.pdbx_seq_one_letter_code
_entity_poly.pdbx_strand_id
1 'polypeptide(L)'
;TEANINFSSNPPTIIMLVGLQGSGKTTTAGKLANLLRKQGKKPLLVACDVYRPAAIKQLQVVGAQLNIPVFANENSKDVVHIAKQAMSVAYSKLNDVVILDTAGRLQIDEELMNELKNVKASVHPHEILLVVDSMTGQEAVNVATGFNDALGIDGVILTKLDGDTRGGAALSVKKVTGKPIKFVGMGEKLSELEVFHPDRMASRILGMGDVLSIIEKAEESFDLEQAEKLEKQLRKNEFDLDDYLTQIRQ
;
A
#
# COMPACT_ATOMS: atom_id res chain seq x y z
N THR A 1 -12.94 10.03 -4.91
CA THR A 1 -12.46 10.33 -3.56
C THR A 1 -11.17 9.56 -3.31
N GLU A 2 -10.09 10.27 -3.08
CA GLU A 2 -8.81 9.68 -2.73
C GLU A 2 -8.93 8.95 -1.40
N ALA A 3 -8.49 7.69 -1.39
CA ALA A 3 -8.47 6.88 -0.19
C ALA A 3 -7.14 7.10 0.53
N ASN A 4 -7.10 8.04 1.46
CA ASN A 4 -5.93 8.31 2.28
C ASN A 4 -5.96 7.54 3.60
N ILE A 5 -4.80 7.48 4.28
CA ILE A 5 -4.72 6.97 5.64
C ILE A 5 -5.51 7.89 6.58
N ASN A 6 -6.37 7.31 7.39
CA ASN A 6 -7.10 8.03 8.42
C ASN A 6 -6.24 8.11 9.69
N PHE A 7 -5.54 9.23 9.86
CA PHE A 7 -4.70 9.43 11.03
C PHE A 7 -5.56 9.69 12.27
N SER A 8 -5.19 9.05 13.39
CA SER A 8 -5.85 9.24 14.67
C SER A 8 -5.55 10.63 15.23
N SER A 9 -6.56 11.25 15.85
CA SER A 9 -6.36 12.46 16.64
C SER A 9 -5.56 12.20 17.93
N ASN A 10 -5.52 10.94 18.37
CA ASN A 10 -4.72 10.49 19.52
C ASN A 10 -3.60 9.57 19.02
N PRO A 11 -2.39 10.09 18.75
CA PRO A 11 -1.27 9.27 18.29
C PRO A 11 -0.87 8.20 19.33
N PRO A 12 -0.32 7.07 18.88
CA PRO A 12 0.04 6.75 17.50
C PRO A 12 -1.15 6.23 16.69
N THR A 13 -1.16 6.54 15.40
CA THR A 13 -2.01 5.84 14.44
C THR A 13 -1.47 4.44 14.21
N ILE A 14 -2.30 3.43 14.37
CA ILE A 14 -1.90 2.02 14.27
C ILE A 14 -2.35 1.47 12.93
N ILE A 15 -1.39 1.07 12.12
CA ILE A 15 -1.62 0.43 10.82
C ILE A 15 -1.20 -1.03 10.91
N MET A 16 -2.11 -1.92 10.63
CA MET A 16 -1.86 -3.36 10.62
C MET A 16 -1.76 -3.84 9.18
N LEU A 17 -0.59 -4.29 8.76
CA LEU A 17 -0.40 -4.88 7.44
C LEU A 17 -0.61 -6.38 7.50
N VAL A 18 -1.46 -6.86 6.62
CA VAL A 18 -1.76 -8.29 6.46
C VAL A 18 -1.52 -8.72 5.02
N GLY A 19 -1.28 -9.99 4.79
CA GLY A 19 -1.06 -10.53 3.46
C GLY A 19 -0.36 -11.87 3.49
N LEU A 20 -0.42 -12.59 2.38
CA LEU A 20 0.23 -13.88 2.25
C LEU A 20 1.74 -13.74 2.08
N GLN A 21 2.45 -14.81 2.35
CA GLN A 21 3.89 -14.91 2.09
C GLN A 21 4.16 -14.73 0.60
N GLY A 22 5.15 -13.92 0.26
CA GLY A 22 5.49 -13.61 -1.13
C GLY A 22 4.72 -12.44 -1.74
N SER A 23 3.79 -11.82 -1.00
CA SER A 23 3.03 -10.65 -1.50
C SER A 23 3.85 -9.36 -1.55
N GLY A 24 5.03 -9.34 -0.93
CA GLY A 24 5.84 -8.13 -0.80
C GLY A 24 5.51 -7.30 0.43
N LYS A 25 4.87 -7.90 1.45
CA LYS A 25 4.36 -7.20 2.63
C LYS A 25 5.45 -6.52 3.45
N THR A 26 6.56 -7.19 3.72
CA THR A 26 7.67 -6.63 4.53
C THR A 26 8.33 -5.44 3.81
N THR A 27 8.61 -5.56 2.52
CA THR A 27 9.13 -4.47 1.70
C THR A 27 8.14 -3.30 1.64
N THR A 28 6.85 -3.61 1.50
CA THR A 28 5.78 -2.61 1.47
C THR A 28 5.66 -1.89 2.82
N ALA A 29 5.85 -2.58 3.94
CA ALA A 29 5.88 -1.95 5.27
C ALA A 29 6.94 -0.85 5.33
N GLY A 30 8.13 -1.13 4.85
CA GLY A 30 9.20 -0.13 4.77
C GLY A 30 8.88 1.03 3.85
N LYS A 31 8.34 0.75 2.67
CA LYS A 31 7.95 1.77 1.70
C LYS A 31 6.84 2.68 2.23
N LEU A 32 5.85 2.10 2.91
CA LEU A 32 4.77 2.86 3.53
C LEU A 32 5.31 3.76 4.64
N ALA A 33 6.16 3.24 5.49
CA ALA A 33 6.81 4.04 6.54
C ALA A 33 7.62 5.19 5.94
N ASN A 34 8.37 4.94 4.88
CA ASN A 34 9.15 5.97 4.20
C ASN A 34 8.26 7.06 3.59
N LEU A 35 7.16 6.67 2.96
CA LEU A 35 6.18 7.62 2.42
C LEU A 35 5.59 8.51 3.52
N LEU A 36 5.19 7.92 4.65
CA LEU A 36 4.62 8.66 5.78
C LEU A 36 5.65 9.57 6.43
N ARG A 37 6.91 9.14 6.53
CA ARG A 37 8.00 10.00 7.03
C ARG A 37 8.19 11.24 6.15
N LYS A 38 8.14 11.08 4.83
CA LYS A 38 8.20 12.21 3.89
C LYS A 38 7.04 13.18 4.05
N GLN A 39 5.91 12.68 4.55
CA GLN A 39 4.74 13.50 4.89
C GLN A 39 4.81 14.13 6.29
N GLY A 40 5.94 14.02 6.95
CA GLY A 40 6.18 14.62 8.28
C GLY A 40 5.82 13.74 9.47
N LYS A 41 5.49 12.47 9.23
CA LYS A 41 5.19 11.51 10.30
C LYS A 41 6.46 10.86 10.85
N LYS A 42 6.35 10.30 12.05
CA LYS A 42 7.44 9.57 12.73
C LYS A 42 7.04 8.10 12.90
N PRO A 43 7.20 7.27 11.87
CA PRO A 43 6.78 5.89 11.92
C PRO A 43 7.71 4.99 12.73
N LEU A 44 7.13 3.96 13.33
CA LEU A 44 7.81 2.83 13.93
C LEU A 44 7.34 1.56 13.22
N LEU A 45 8.27 0.77 12.71
CA LEU A 45 7.98 -0.56 12.17
C LEU A 45 8.06 -1.59 13.29
N VAL A 46 7.14 -2.55 13.29
CA VAL A 46 7.06 -3.60 14.31
C VAL A 46 7.07 -4.97 13.66
N ALA A 47 8.04 -5.80 14.04
CA ALA A 47 8.15 -7.18 13.57
C ALA A 47 7.21 -8.09 14.36
N CYS A 48 6.13 -8.53 13.72
CA CYS A 48 5.13 -9.41 14.32
C CYS A 48 5.12 -10.84 13.74
N ASP A 49 6.01 -11.16 12.79
CA ASP A 49 6.16 -12.52 12.28
C ASP A 49 7.17 -13.30 13.12
N VAL A 50 6.70 -13.77 14.27
CA VAL A 50 7.57 -14.38 15.28
C VAL A 50 8.02 -15.80 14.98
N TYR A 51 7.36 -16.46 14.01
CA TYR A 51 7.68 -17.84 13.62
C TYR A 51 8.74 -17.91 12.53
N ARG A 52 9.09 -16.78 11.92
CA ARG A 52 10.04 -16.68 10.83
C ARG A 52 11.16 -15.69 11.16
N PRO A 53 12.27 -16.16 11.76
CA PRO A 53 13.39 -15.27 12.09
C PRO A 53 13.91 -14.48 10.89
N ALA A 54 13.88 -15.06 9.70
CA ALA A 54 14.26 -14.39 8.46
C ALA A 54 13.37 -13.19 8.15
N ALA A 55 12.08 -13.25 8.48
CA ALA A 55 11.15 -12.13 8.28
C ALA A 55 11.44 -10.97 9.22
N ILE A 56 11.77 -11.25 10.47
CA ILE A 56 12.21 -10.24 11.45
C ILE A 56 13.46 -9.53 10.94
N LYS A 57 14.45 -10.30 10.53
CA LYS A 57 15.70 -9.77 10.00
C LYS A 57 15.50 -8.95 8.74
N GLN A 58 14.63 -9.40 7.85
CA GLN A 58 14.29 -8.67 6.62
C GLN A 58 13.71 -7.29 6.96
N LEU A 59 12.79 -7.22 7.92
CA LEU A 59 12.21 -5.94 8.32
C LEU A 59 13.27 -5.02 8.94
N GLN A 60 14.17 -5.56 9.76
CA GLN A 60 15.29 -4.80 10.33
C GLN A 60 16.21 -4.24 9.26
N VAL A 61 16.51 -5.03 8.23
CA VAL A 61 17.35 -4.58 7.09
C VAL A 61 16.63 -3.48 6.31
N VAL A 62 15.37 -3.65 6.02
CA VAL A 62 14.56 -2.65 5.30
C VAL A 62 14.50 -1.33 6.09
N GLY A 63 14.24 -1.41 7.38
CA GLY A 63 14.22 -0.25 8.26
C GLY A 63 15.57 0.48 8.30
N ALA A 64 16.66 -0.27 8.40
CA ALA A 64 18.01 0.30 8.42
C ALA A 64 18.35 1.02 7.10
N GLN A 65 17.98 0.43 5.97
CA GLN A 65 18.18 1.04 4.64
C GLN A 65 17.43 2.36 4.49
N LEU A 66 16.27 2.48 5.11
CA LEU A 66 15.40 3.65 5.01
C LEU A 66 15.53 4.62 6.20
N ASN A 67 16.39 4.30 7.16
CA ASN A 67 16.55 5.08 8.40
C ASN A 67 15.26 5.17 9.23
N ILE A 68 14.51 4.08 9.29
CA ILE A 68 13.26 3.97 10.03
C ILE A 68 13.46 3.00 11.20
N PRO A 69 13.09 3.37 12.43
CA PRO A 69 13.25 2.49 13.58
C PRO A 69 12.35 1.27 13.48
N VAL A 70 12.87 0.13 13.89
CA VAL A 70 12.17 -1.15 13.93
C VAL A 70 12.19 -1.68 15.35
N PHE A 71 11.02 -2.02 15.87
CA PHE A 71 10.88 -2.75 17.13
C PHE A 71 10.73 -4.24 16.84
N ALA A 72 11.56 -5.04 17.49
CA ALA A 72 11.49 -6.49 17.44
C ALA A 72 11.79 -7.07 18.82
N ASN A 73 11.07 -8.11 19.20
CA ASN A 73 11.35 -8.87 20.42
C ASN A 73 11.53 -10.34 20.04
N GLU A 74 12.78 -10.75 19.85
CA GLU A 74 13.12 -12.10 19.43
C GLU A 74 13.00 -13.14 20.57
N ASN A 75 12.82 -12.67 21.81
CA ASN A 75 12.70 -13.52 22.98
C ASN A 75 11.24 -13.93 23.27
N SER A 76 10.29 -13.40 22.55
CA SER A 76 8.86 -13.72 22.73
C SER A 76 8.26 -14.22 21.44
N LYS A 77 7.30 -15.17 21.57
CA LYS A 77 6.43 -15.62 20.47
C LYS A 77 4.99 -15.18 20.67
N ASP A 78 4.73 -14.38 21.69
CA ASP A 78 3.42 -13.81 21.94
C ASP A 78 3.26 -12.51 21.15
N VAL A 79 2.59 -12.60 20.01
CA VAL A 79 2.42 -11.48 19.07
C VAL A 79 1.64 -10.33 19.70
N VAL A 80 0.61 -10.65 20.48
CA VAL A 80 -0.17 -9.64 21.19
C VAL A 80 0.70 -8.86 22.16
N HIS A 81 1.53 -9.54 22.92
CA HIS A 81 2.46 -8.93 23.86
C HIS A 81 3.46 -8.02 23.13
N ILE A 82 4.02 -8.50 22.02
CA ILE A 82 4.95 -7.72 21.19
C ILE A 82 4.29 -6.44 20.66
N ALA A 83 3.06 -6.55 20.16
CA ALA A 83 2.31 -5.39 19.67
C ALA A 83 2.05 -4.37 20.78
N LYS A 84 1.70 -4.81 21.97
CA LYS A 84 1.50 -3.93 23.13
C LYS A 84 2.81 -3.27 23.58
N GLN A 85 3.91 -4.02 23.62
CA GLN A 85 5.23 -3.44 23.91
C GLN A 85 5.60 -2.37 22.90
N ALA A 86 5.31 -2.60 21.62
CA ALA A 86 5.57 -1.62 20.56
C ALA A 86 4.81 -0.31 20.79
N MET A 87 3.58 -0.37 21.29
CA MET A 87 2.82 0.84 21.63
C MET A 87 3.51 1.65 22.74
N SER A 88 4.02 0.98 23.77
CA SER A 88 4.79 1.63 24.84
C SER A 88 6.08 2.28 24.30
N VAL A 89 6.76 1.60 23.40
CA VAL A 89 7.97 2.15 22.75
C VAL A 89 7.62 3.37 21.90
N ALA A 90 6.53 3.32 21.14
CA ALA A 90 6.07 4.43 20.32
C ALA A 90 5.73 5.67 21.16
N TYR A 91 5.04 5.48 22.27
CA TYR A 91 4.74 6.56 23.23
C TYR A 91 6.03 7.18 23.78
N SER A 92 6.94 6.34 24.23
CA SER A 92 8.20 6.78 24.83
C SER A 92 9.09 7.57 23.85
N LYS A 93 9.11 7.15 22.60
CA LYS A 93 9.94 7.75 21.54
C LYS A 93 9.21 8.77 20.68
N LEU A 94 7.95 9.06 20.99
CA LEU A 94 7.10 10.02 20.27
C LEU A 94 6.89 9.64 18.81
N ASN A 95 6.80 8.35 18.50
CA ASN A 95 6.36 7.89 17.19
C ASN A 95 4.85 8.12 17.08
N ASP A 96 4.41 8.71 15.98
CA ASP A 96 2.99 9.03 15.75
C ASP A 96 2.28 8.04 14.84
N VAL A 97 3.03 7.13 14.21
CA VAL A 97 2.51 6.02 13.41
C VAL A 97 3.23 4.74 13.79
N VAL A 98 2.47 3.68 13.97
CA VAL A 98 3.00 2.33 14.20
C VAL A 98 2.49 1.42 13.09
N ILE A 99 3.40 0.74 12.41
CA ILE A 99 3.10 -0.20 11.34
C ILE A 99 3.46 -1.61 11.81
N LEU A 100 2.44 -2.44 11.98
CA LEU A 100 2.60 -3.84 12.38
C LEU A 100 2.76 -4.71 11.13
N ASP A 101 3.95 -5.28 10.96
CA ASP A 101 4.21 -6.27 9.92
C ASP A 101 3.87 -7.65 10.46
N THR A 102 2.64 -8.10 10.22
CA THR A 102 2.10 -9.34 10.77
C THR A 102 2.63 -10.59 10.06
N ALA A 103 2.39 -11.76 10.64
CA ALA A 103 2.79 -13.02 10.05
C ALA A 103 2.16 -13.22 8.67
N GLY A 104 2.94 -13.77 7.73
CA GLY A 104 2.46 -14.22 6.44
C GLY A 104 2.59 -15.73 6.31
N ARG A 105 1.56 -16.37 5.78
CA ARG A 105 1.56 -17.78 5.43
C ARG A 105 1.33 -17.96 3.94
N LEU A 106 1.56 -19.18 3.43
CA LEU A 106 1.37 -19.44 2.01
C LEU A 106 -0.09 -19.38 1.59
N GLN A 107 -1.00 -19.60 2.52
CA GLN A 107 -2.45 -19.53 2.29
C GLN A 107 -3.15 -19.06 3.56
N ILE A 108 -4.40 -18.65 3.40
CA ILE A 108 -5.25 -18.26 4.53
C ILE A 108 -5.65 -19.52 5.28
N ASP A 109 -5.23 -19.62 6.54
CA ASP A 109 -5.62 -20.71 7.43
C ASP A 109 -6.22 -20.18 8.73
N GLU A 110 -6.85 -21.06 9.49
CA GLU A 110 -7.55 -20.72 10.74
C GLU A 110 -6.58 -20.17 11.80
N GLU A 111 -5.40 -20.76 11.91
CA GLU A 111 -4.38 -20.34 12.87
C GLU A 111 -3.91 -18.90 12.61
N LEU A 112 -3.63 -18.57 11.34
CA LEU A 112 -3.27 -17.23 10.93
C LEU A 112 -4.40 -16.23 11.25
N MET A 113 -5.64 -16.59 10.90
CA MET A 113 -6.79 -15.70 11.14
C MET A 113 -7.03 -15.46 12.63
N ASN A 114 -6.89 -16.48 13.46
CA ASN A 114 -7.04 -16.35 14.90
C ASN A 114 -5.96 -15.41 15.49
N GLU A 115 -4.71 -15.56 15.05
CA GLU A 115 -3.64 -14.67 15.48
C GLU A 115 -3.91 -13.22 15.08
N LEU A 116 -4.31 -13.00 13.83
CA LEU A 116 -4.61 -11.64 13.33
C LEU A 116 -5.81 -11.01 14.05
N LYS A 117 -6.85 -11.79 14.33
CA LYS A 117 -8.01 -11.35 15.13
C LYS A 117 -7.62 -10.98 16.56
N ASN A 118 -6.71 -11.74 17.17
CA ASN A 118 -6.23 -11.45 18.53
C ASN A 118 -5.42 -10.15 18.56
N VAL A 119 -4.57 -9.92 17.59
CA VAL A 119 -3.83 -8.65 17.45
C VAL A 119 -4.81 -7.48 17.25
N LYS A 120 -5.76 -7.63 16.34
CA LYS A 120 -6.80 -6.62 16.09
C LYS A 120 -7.58 -6.27 17.35
N ALA A 121 -8.00 -7.27 18.12
CA ALA A 121 -8.75 -7.06 19.35
C ALA A 121 -7.92 -6.38 20.45
N SER A 122 -6.60 -6.56 20.42
CA SER A 122 -5.70 -6.04 21.46
C SER A 122 -5.25 -4.62 21.25
N VAL A 123 -4.96 -4.23 20.01
CA VAL A 123 -4.38 -2.92 19.69
C VAL A 123 -5.37 -1.97 19.02
N HIS A 124 -6.50 -2.47 18.57
CA HIS A 124 -7.53 -1.68 17.87
C HIS A 124 -6.94 -0.83 16.73
N PRO A 125 -6.41 -1.47 15.66
CA PRO A 125 -5.78 -0.71 14.59
C PRO A 125 -6.76 0.24 13.92
N HIS A 126 -6.28 1.41 13.54
CA HIS A 126 -7.05 2.40 12.80
C HIS A 126 -7.23 2.01 11.34
N GLU A 127 -6.24 1.30 10.80
CA GLU A 127 -6.23 0.82 9.42
C GLU A 127 -5.72 -0.62 9.38
N ILE A 128 -6.48 -1.50 8.76
CA ILE A 128 -6.01 -2.84 8.37
C ILE A 128 -5.85 -2.83 6.86
N LEU A 129 -4.62 -2.89 6.38
CA LEU A 129 -4.29 -2.84 4.97
C LEU A 129 -3.78 -4.19 4.50
N LEU A 130 -4.41 -4.73 3.47
CA LEU A 130 -4.01 -5.97 2.84
C LEU A 130 -3.02 -5.69 1.72
N VAL A 131 -1.87 -6.35 1.75
CA VAL A 131 -0.88 -6.31 0.67
C VAL A 131 -1.09 -7.52 -0.23
N VAL A 132 -1.33 -7.28 -1.52
CA VAL A 132 -1.63 -8.30 -2.51
C VAL A 132 -0.78 -8.09 -3.75
N ASP A 133 -0.25 -9.19 -4.29
CA ASP A 133 0.48 -9.19 -5.56
C ASP A 133 -0.50 -9.12 -6.73
N SER A 134 -0.49 -8.01 -7.48
CA SER A 134 -1.40 -7.81 -8.61
C SER A 134 -1.15 -8.78 -9.77
N MET A 135 0.05 -9.37 -9.85
CA MET A 135 0.41 -10.34 -10.90
C MET A 135 -0.31 -11.68 -10.74
N THR A 136 -0.87 -11.97 -9.58
CA THR A 136 -1.56 -13.24 -9.33
C THR A 136 -2.98 -13.29 -9.90
N GLY A 137 -3.46 -12.21 -10.51
CA GLY A 137 -4.76 -12.18 -11.21
C GLY A 137 -5.94 -12.51 -10.31
N GLN A 138 -6.70 -13.54 -10.67
CA GLN A 138 -7.87 -13.98 -9.90
C GLN A 138 -7.52 -14.40 -8.47
N GLU A 139 -6.33 -14.92 -8.25
CA GLU A 139 -5.86 -15.27 -6.91
C GLU A 139 -5.79 -14.05 -6.00
N ALA A 140 -5.38 -12.90 -6.51
CA ALA A 140 -5.39 -11.64 -5.76
C ALA A 140 -6.79 -11.30 -5.27
N VAL A 141 -7.80 -11.48 -6.11
CA VAL A 141 -9.20 -11.25 -5.75
C VAL A 141 -9.67 -12.23 -4.67
N ASN A 142 -9.32 -13.51 -4.81
CA ASN A 142 -9.67 -14.55 -3.84
C ASN A 142 -9.05 -14.29 -2.47
N VAL A 143 -7.77 -13.89 -2.44
CA VAL A 143 -7.05 -13.53 -1.22
C VAL A 143 -7.70 -12.30 -0.55
N ALA A 144 -8.01 -11.28 -1.33
CA ALA A 144 -8.65 -10.07 -0.80
C ALA A 144 -10.04 -10.38 -0.21
N THR A 145 -10.83 -11.19 -0.89
CA THR A 145 -12.13 -11.63 -0.40
C THR A 145 -11.99 -12.42 0.92
N GLY A 146 -11.04 -13.36 0.96
CA GLY A 146 -10.81 -14.17 2.16
C GLY A 146 -10.40 -13.36 3.37
N PHE A 147 -9.47 -12.43 3.23
CA PHE A 147 -9.07 -11.55 4.33
C PHE A 147 -10.20 -10.60 4.75
N ASN A 148 -10.94 -10.06 3.80
CA ASN A 148 -12.05 -9.17 4.12
C ASN A 148 -13.16 -9.89 4.88
N ASP A 149 -13.53 -11.10 4.45
CA ASP A 149 -14.59 -11.88 5.09
C ASP A 149 -14.18 -12.36 6.50
N ALA A 150 -12.92 -12.81 6.65
CA ALA A 150 -12.46 -13.39 7.92
C ALA A 150 -12.03 -12.35 8.94
N LEU A 151 -11.38 -11.27 8.53
CA LEU A 151 -10.77 -10.29 9.41
C LEU A 151 -11.43 -8.92 9.31
N GLY A 152 -11.87 -8.54 8.12
CA GLY A 152 -12.21 -7.17 7.77
C GLY A 152 -10.97 -6.34 7.44
N ILE A 153 -10.94 -5.75 6.26
CA ILE A 153 -9.87 -4.87 5.83
C ILE A 153 -10.42 -3.47 5.56
N ASP A 154 -9.58 -2.46 5.73
CA ASP A 154 -9.95 -1.06 5.48
C ASP A 154 -9.47 -0.58 4.11
N GLY A 155 -8.47 -1.22 3.55
CA GLY A 155 -7.93 -0.90 2.26
C GLY A 155 -6.96 -1.94 1.75
N VAL A 156 -6.53 -1.78 0.50
CA VAL A 156 -5.65 -2.70 -0.21
C VAL A 156 -4.44 -1.94 -0.75
N ILE A 157 -3.29 -2.56 -0.66
CA ILE A 157 -2.06 -2.13 -1.33
C ILE A 157 -1.73 -3.19 -2.38
N LEU A 158 -1.68 -2.78 -3.64
CA LEU A 158 -1.31 -3.66 -4.74
C LEU A 158 0.17 -3.54 -5.04
N THR A 159 0.87 -4.67 -5.03
CA THR A 159 2.28 -4.73 -5.43
C THR A 159 2.41 -5.19 -6.88
N LYS A 160 3.55 -4.92 -7.49
CA LYS A 160 3.88 -5.31 -8.87
C LYS A 160 2.86 -4.83 -9.90
N LEU A 161 2.35 -3.63 -9.72
CA LEU A 161 1.32 -3.08 -10.60
C LEU A 161 1.82 -2.84 -12.03
N ASP A 162 3.11 -2.63 -12.22
CA ASP A 162 3.75 -2.52 -13.53
C ASP A 162 3.52 -3.73 -14.44
N GLY A 163 3.31 -4.92 -13.85
CA GLY A 163 2.93 -6.14 -14.57
C GLY A 163 1.45 -6.26 -14.91
N ASP A 164 0.60 -5.46 -14.27
CA ASP A 164 -0.86 -5.43 -14.52
C ASP A 164 -1.21 -4.27 -15.46
N THR A 165 -0.90 -4.45 -16.73
CA THR A 165 -0.98 -3.39 -17.75
C THR A 165 -2.39 -2.85 -17.98
N ARG A 166 -3.43 -3.62 -17.64
CA ARG A 166 -4.84 -3.24 -17.82
C ARG A 166 -5.53 -2.85 -16.52
N GLY A 167 -4.85 -2.95 -15.38
CA GLY A 167 -5.45 -2.67 -14.08
C GLY A 167 -6.56 -3.62 -13.68
N GLY A 168 -6.60 -4.82 -14.26
CA GLY A 168 -7.68 -5.78 -14.03
C GLY A 168 -7.79 -6.24 -12.58
N ALA A 169 -6.66 -6.50 -11.92
CA ALA A 169 -6.65 -6.90 -10.52
C ALA A 169 -7.20 -5.78 -9.62
N ALA A 170 -6.79 -4.53 -9.85
CA ALA A 170 -7.26 -3.37 -9.09
C ALA A 170 -8.78 -3.23 -9.14
N LEU A 171 -9.34 -3.28 -10.34
CA LEU A 171 -10.79 -3.15 -10.53
C LEU A 171 -11.55 -4.30 -9.89
N SER A 172 -11.08 -5.54 -10.09
CA SER A 172 -11.75 -6.73 -9.58
C SER A 172 -11.71 -6.76 -8.05
N VAL A 173 -10.59 -6.43 -7.43
CA VAL A 173 -10.46 -6.39 -5.98
C VAL A 173 -11.41 -5.36 -5.39
N LYS A 174 -11.46 -4.15 -5.93
CA LYS A 174 -12.38 -3.11 -5.46
C LYS A 174 -13.83 -3.49 -5.66
N LYS A 175 -14.19 -4.06 -6.81
CA LYS A 175 -15.56 -4.46 -7.12
C LYS A 175 -16.05 -5.57 -6.19
N VAL A 176 -15.21 -6.57 -5.92
CA VAL A 176 -15.61 -7.74 -5.13
C VAL A 176 -15.61 -7.44 -3.63
N THR A 177 -14.60 -6.71 -3.12
CA THR A 177 -14.49 -6.41 -1.69
C THR A 177 -15.21 -5.14 -1.27
N GLY A 178 -15.45 -4.21 -2.18
CA GLY A 178 -15.94 -2.87 -1.86
C GLY A 178 -14.93 -1.99 -1.13
N LYS A 179 -13.69 -2.47 -0.95
CA LYS A 179 -12.66 -1.74 -0.21
C LYS A 179 -11.75 -0.95 -1.15
N PRO A 180 -11.32 0.24 -0.75
CA PRO A 180 -10.48 1.08 -1.61
C PRO A 180 -9.07 0.53 -1.75
N ILE A 181 -8.49 0.73 -2.92
CA ILE A 181 -7.06 0.57 -3.11
C ILE A 181 -6.42 1.88 -2.70
N LYS A 182 -5.54 1.85 -1.70
CA LYS A 182 -4.93 3.07 -1.14
C LYS A 182 -3.57 3.38 -1.76
N PHE A 183 -2.77 2.36 -1.98
CA PHE A 183 -1.43 2.51 -2.52
C PHE A 183 -1.13 1.42 -3.53
N VAL A 184 -0.18 1.72 -4.41
CA VAL A 184 0.33 0.76 -5.39
C VAL A 184 1.86 0.76 -5.35
N GLY A 185 2.44 -0.43 -5.48
CA GLY A 185 3.87 -0.63 -5.60
C GLY A 185 4.22 -1.10 -7.00
N MET A 186 5.33 -0.60 -7.52
CA MET A 186 5.92 -1.09 -8.77
C MET A 186 6.87 -2.26 -8.48
N GLY A 187 7.28 -3.02 -9.50
CA GLY A 187 8.08 -4.22 -9.33
C GLY A 187 9.49 -4.02 -8.79
N GLU A 188 10.03 -2.81 -8.87
CA GLU A 188 11.37 -2.49 -8.42
C GLU A 188 11.45 -2.37 -6.89
N LYS A 189 12.44 -3.04 -6.29
CA LYS A 189 12.62 -3.07 -4.84
C LYS A 189 12.82 -1.69 -4.21
N LEU A 190 13.45 -0.76 -4.91
CA LEU A 190 13.77 0.59 -4.43
C LEU A 190 12.76 1.64 -4.87
N SER A 191 11.75 1.27 -5.67
CA SER A 191 10.71 2.20 -6.08
C SER A 191 9.86 2.65 -4.89
N GLU A 192 9.43 3.89 -4.91
CA GLU A 192 8.54 4.42 -3.89
C GLU A 192 7.14 3.83 -4.03
N LEU A 193 6.45 3.72 -2.91
CA LEU A 193 5.03 3.41 -2.89
C LEU A 193 4.26 4.64 -3.38
N GLU A 194 3.31 4.43 -4.27
CA GLU A 194 2.52 5.51 -4.87
C GLU A 194 1.09 5.47 -4.34
N VAL A 195 0.50 6.66 -4.16
CA VAL A 195 -0.93 6.77 -3.88
C VAL A 195 -1.72 6.30 -5.10
N PHE A 196 -2.74 5.49 -4.88
CA PHE A 196 -3.59 5.02 -5.96
C PHE A 196 -4.55 6.11 -6.42
N HIS A 197 -4.58 6.34 -7.73
CA HIS A 197 -5.48 7.30 -8.38
C HIS A 197 -6.46 6.54 -9.29
N PRO A 198 -7.74 6.38 -8.87
CA PRO A 198 -8.73 5.63 -9.65
C PRO A 198 -8.92 6.15 -11.07
N ASP A 199 -8.86 7.46 -11.26
CA ASP A 199 -9.04 8.10 -12.57
C ASP A 199 -7.94 7.70 -13.55
N ARG A 200 -6.69 7.59 -13.09
CA ARG A 200 -5.57 7.12 -13.90
C ARG A 200 -5.72 5.66 -14.29
N MET A 201 -6.24 4.85 -13.40
CA MET A 201 -6.48 3.42 -13.68
C MET A 201 -7.60 3.25 -14.69
N ALA A 202 -8.70 3.99 -14.57
CA ALA A 202 -9.78 4.00 -15.56
C ALA A 202 -9.27 4.43 -16.94
N SER A 203 -8.41 5.44 -16.99
CA SER A 203 -7.77 5.90 -18.24
C SER A 203 -6.87 4.84 -18.86
N ARG A 204 -6.16 4.07 -18.06
CA ARG A 204 -5.33 2.94 -18.50
C ARG A 204 -6.17 1.85 -19.19
N ILE A 205 -7.30 1.51 -18.61
CA ILE A 205 -8.22 0.50 -19.14
C ILE A 205 -8.77 0.95 -20.48
N LEU A 206 -9.02 2.24 -20.64
CA LEU A 206 -9.47 2.85 -21.90
C LEU A 206 -8.29 3.11 -22.87
N GLY A 207 -7.07 2.71 -22.52
CA GLY A 207 -5.87 2.95 -23.33
C GLY A 207 -5.32 4.37 -23.23
N MET A 208 -5.73 5.15 -22.22
CA MET A 208 -5.38 6.56 -22.09
C MET A 208 -4.41 6.86 -20.91
N GLY A 209 -3.98 5.85 -20.16
CA GLY A 209 -3.15 6.04 -18.96
C GLY A 209 -1.82 6.72 -19.23
N ASP A 210 -1.18 6.41 -20.35
CA ASP A 210 0.09 7.01 -20.74
C ASP A 210 -0.04 8.48 -21.11
N VAL A 211 -1.22 8.89 -21.56
CA VAL A 211 -1.51 10.27 -21.94
C VAL A 211 -1.53 11.20 -20.72
N LEU A 212 -2.14 10.76 -19.62
CA LEU A 212 -2.15 11.53 -18.36
C LEU A 212 -0.75 11.66 -17.76
N SER A 213 0.07 10.62 -17.84
CA SER A 213 1.48 10.67 -17.42
C SER A 213 2.31 11.64 -18.27
N ILE A 214 2.01 11.73 -19.56
CA ILE A 214 2.65 12.68 -20.48
C ILE A 214 2.22 14.12 -20.15
N ILE A 215 0.96 14.33 -19.80
CA ILE A 215 0.45 15.64 -19.37
C ILE A 215 1.19 16.12 -18.12
N GLU A 216 1.38 15.26 -17.12
CA GLU A 216 2.14 15.58 -15.92
C GLU A 216 3.60 15.96 -16.22
N LYS A 217 4.24 15.25 -17.14
CA LYS A 217 5.60 15.60 -17.61
C LYS A 217 5.61 16.87 -18.44
N ALA A 218 4.55 17.14 -19.15
CA ALA A 218 4.41 18.34 -19.94
C ALA A 218 4.16 19.58 -19.07
N GLU A 219 3.53 19.44 -17.92
CA GLU A 219 3.38 20.54 -16.94
C GLU A 219 4.73 21.06 -16.43
N GLU A 220 5.77 20.25 -16.45
CA GLU A 220 7.14 20.65 -16.12
C GLU A 220 7.84 21.43 -17.27
N SER A 221 7.36 21.32 -18.50
CA SER A 221 8.04 21.82 -19.70
C SER A 221 7.19 22.70 -20.62
N PHE A 222 5.88 22.82 -20.41
CA PHE A 222 4.97 23.61 -21.21
C PHE A 222 4.16 24.60 -20.35
N ASP A 223 3.65 25.65 -21.03
CA ASP A 223 2.76 26.62 -20.43
C ASP A 223 1.52 25.91 -19.85
N LEU A 224 1.18 26.23 -18.61
CA LEU A 224 0.05 25.68 -17.86
C LEU A 224 -1.27 25.73 -18.67
N GLU A 225 -1.43 26.77 -19.48
CA GLU A 225 -2.60 27.00 -20.32
C GLU A 225 -2.77 25.92 -21.40
N GLN A 226 -1.67 25.43 -21.96
CA GLN A 226 -1.69 24.35 -22.95
C GLN A 226 -1.97 22.99 -22.33
N ALA A 227 -1.43 22.73 -21.13
CA ALA A 227 -1.69 21.50 -20.39
C ALA A 227 -3.16 21.39 -19.96
N GLU A 228 -3.76 22.49 -19.47
CA GLU A 228 -5.18 22.56 -19.13
C GLU A 228 -6.08 22.33 -20.35
N LYS A 229 -5.71 22.89 -21.49
CA LYS A 229 -6.45 22.71 -22.74
C LYS A 229 -6.43 21.27 -23.22
N LEU A 230 -5.28 20.61 -23.12
CA LEU A 230 -5.12 19.20 -23.46
C LEU A 230 -5.92 18.29 -22.51
N GLU A 231 -5.90 18.61 -21.22
CA GLU A 231 -6.66 17.87 -20.20
C GLU A 231 -8.18 18.00 -20.46
N LYS A 232 -8.67 19.20 -20.82
CA LYS A 232 -10.08 19.40 -21.17
C LYS A 232 -10.48 18.63 -22.42
N GLN A 233 -9.62 18.55 -23.43
CA GLN A 233 -9.87 17.77 -24.64
C GLN A 233 -9.96 16.28 -24.34
N LEU A 234 -9.09 15.77 -23.48
CA LEU A 234 -9.11 14.37 -23.04
C LEU A 234 -10.38 14.03 -22.26
N ARG A 235 -10.80 14.92 -21.35
CA ARG A 235 -12.02 14.72 -20.53
C ARG A 235 -13.30 14.74 -21.37
N LYS A 236 -13.29 15.46 -22.49
CA LYS A 236 -14.45 15.55 -23.39
C LYS A 236 -14.46 14.47 -24.48
N ASN A 237 -13.50 13.56 -24.50
CA ASN A 237 -13.28 12.59 -25.59
C ASN A 237 -13.14 13.26 -26.98
N GLU A 238 -12.69 14.51 -27.03
CA GLU A 238 -12.41 15.25 -28.27
C GLU A 238 -10.95 15.08 -28.74
N PHE A 239 -10.15 14.35 -27.95
CA PHE A 239 -8.74 14.11 -28.23
C PHE A 239 -8.61 12.99 -29.25
N ASP A 240 -7.90 13.24 -30.35
CA ASP A 240 -7.51 12.23 -31.32
C ASP A 240 -5.99 12.08 -31.39
N LEU A 241 -5.53 11.07 -32.14
CA LEU A 241 -4.11 10.74 -32.27
C LEU A 241 -3.33 11.85 -32.98
N ASP A 242 -3.95 12.56 -33.92
CA ASP A 242 -3.31 13.63 -34.67
C ASP A 242 -3.08 14.84 -33.77
N ASP A 243 -4.03 15.19 -32.92
CA ASP A 243 -3.86 16.24 -31.91
C ASP A 243 -2.72 15.91 -30.95
N TYR A 244 -2.64 14.65 -30.52
CA TYR A 244 -1.56 14.15 -29.67
C TYR A 244 -0.20 14.26 -30.34
N LEU A 245 -0.07 13.80 -31.58
CA LEU A 245 1.18 13.86 -32.33
C LEU A 245 1.62 15.28 -32.62
N THR A 246 0.69 16.18 -32.86
CA THR A 246 0.98 17.61 -33.07
C THR A 246 1.54 18.25 -31.81
N GLN A 247 1.02 17.90 -30.65
CA GLN A 247 1.50 18.43 -29.36
C GLN A 247 2.89 17.91 -28.99
N ILE A 248 3.22 16.69 -29.35
CA ILE A 248 4.57 16.12 -29.11
C ILE A 248 5.64 16.71 -30.01
N ARG A 249 5.30 17.10 -31.24
CA ARG A 249 6.23 17.66 -32.22
C ARG A 249 6.60 19.12 -31.99
N GLN A 250 5.87 19.82 -31.13
CA GLN A 250 6.18 21.17 -30.68
C GLN A 250 7.09 21.18 -29.47
#